data_769a99454c99a225ebe533b8a82ca66c
#
_entry.id   769a99454c99a225ebe533b8a82ca66c
#
_cell.length_a   1.000
_cell.length_b   1.000
_cell.length_c   1.000
_cell.angle_alpha   90.00
_cell.angle_beta   90.00
_cell.angle_gamma   90.00
#
_symmetry.space_group_name_H-M   'P 1'
#
loop_
_entity.id
_entity.type
_entity.pdbx_description
1 polymer ?
#
loop_
_entity_poly.entity_id
_entity_poly.type
_entity_poly.pdbx_seq_one_letter_code
_entity_poly.pdbx_strand_id
1 'polypeptide(L)'
;QLFFRRHCNIVHLMDHELEKDSWLLVLDGDIAVVNPTMLIEKYINLSYEITLFDRFFNFEVGANSYLVRNTALGRDFVQRFADYEFRLPKSFHGTDNGALHILEHNEIIQPFLVELLVPENARLVNSLCEKIWRQSKNYHSLYDMEVCTRLIIGDRTNFPEKKLRILPKGTAWVRDLWLLKSRWADDDFMLHAVKDKQLDKMRPEIKNVTDSQIYQWDPTKGRKRTFPLLQKLDISKCATGEEQWLYDTRLKVTNERRKELLENMEQSIFKKRLQVIGKMANRL
;
A
#
# COMPACT_ATOMS: atom_id res chain seq x y z
N GLN A 1 13.10 3.62 -13.37
CA GLN A 1 11.76 4.20 -13.15
C GLN A 1 11.74 4.99 -11.84
N LEU A 2 10.91 6.07 -11.76
CA LEU A 2 10.86 6.94 -10.59
C LEU A 2 10.52 6.17 -9.30
N PHE A 3 9.60 5.24 -9.36
CA PHE A 3 9.16 4.44 -8.22
C PHE A 3 10.28 3.60 -7.58
N PHE A 4 11.21 3.09 -8.36
CA PHE A 4 12.36 2.34 -7.84
C PHE A 4 13.49 3.25 -7.38
N ARG A 5 13.70 4.38 -8.05
CA ARG A 5 14.74 5.36 -7.66
C ARG A 5 14.56 5.90 -6.25
N ARG A 6 13.31 6.00 -5.77
CA ARG A 6 13.07 6.40 -4.37
C ARG A 6 13.73 5.43 -3.39
N HIS A 7 13.71 4.13 -3.66
CA HIS A 7 14.33 3.14 -2.79
C HIS A 7 15.86 3.25 -2.81
N CYS A 8 16.47 3.54 -3.97
CA CYS A 8 17.90 3.88 -4.03
C CYS A 8 18.25 5.09 -3.15
N ASN A 9 17.45 6.15 -3.20
CA ASN A 9 17.64 7.32 -2.35
C ASN A 9 17.47 7.00 -0.88
N ILE A 10 16.52 6.12 -0.52
CA ILE A 10 16.32 5.67 0.86
C ILE A 10 17.55 4.91 1.37
N VAL A 11 18.13 4.00 0.58
CA VAL A 11 19.38 3.32 0.95
C VAL A 11 20.49 4.33 1.18
N HIS A 12 20.65 5.29 0.27
CA HIS A 12 21.65 6.35 0.43
C HIS A 12 21.48 7.13 1.74
N LEU A 13 20.24 7.53 2.07
CA LEU A 13 19.92 8.20 3.35
C LEU A 13 20.26 7.31 4.54
N MET A 14 19.91 6.02 4.48
CA MET A 14 20.20 5.06 5.55
C MET A 14 21.70 4.86 5.77
N ASP A 15 22.50 4.93 4.69
CA ASP A 15 23.95 4.71 4.78
C ASP A 15 24.71 5.95 5.25
N HIS A 16 24.26 7.16 4.90
CA HIS A 16 25.06 8.38 5.03
C HIS A 16 24.46 9.43 5.96
N GLU A 17 23.12 9.48 6.11
CA GLU A 17 22.45 10.59 6.79
C GLU A 17 21.75 10.16 8.09
N LEU A 18 21.35 8.90 8.19
CA LEU A 18 20.56 8.43 9.32
C LEU A 18 21.40 7.65 10.33
N GLU A 19 21.09 7.85 11.61
CA GLU A 19 21.72 7.09 12.69
C GLU A 19 21.44 5.58 12.52
N LYS A 20 22.45 4.77 12.88
CA LYS A 20 22.26 3.31 12.92
C LYS A 20 21.17 2.96 13.92
N ASP A 21 20.42 1.93 13.59
CA ASP A 21 19.30 1.42 14.39
C ASP A 21 18.09 2.36 14.50
N SER A 22 18.11 3.55 13.89
CA SER A 22 16.94 4.41 13.79
C SER A 22 15.83 3.79 12.91
N TRP A 23 14.60 4.22 13.13
CA TRP A 23 13.46 3.81 12.32
C TRP A 23 13.14 4.82 11.23
N LEU A 24 12.88 4.33 10.05
CA LEU A 24 12.46 5.12 8.90
C LEU A 24 11.04 4.73 8.50
N LEU A 25 10.15 5.71 8.43
CA LEU A 25 8.83 5.58 7.81
C LEU A 25 8.90 6.10 6.38
N VAL A 26 8.75 5.20 5.43
CA VAL A 26 8.66 5.54 4.00
C VAL A 26 7.20 5.79 3.65
N LEU A 27 6.94 6.89 2.94
CA LEU A 27 5.58 7.30 2.53
C LEU A 27 5.56 7.71 1.06
N ASP A 28 4.47 7.40 0.36
CA ASP A 28 4.16 8.03 -0.92
C ASP A 28 3.80 9.50 -0.71
N GLY A 29 4.13 10.34 -1.70
CA GLY A 29 3.90 11.79 -1.64
C GLY A 29 2.42 12.21 -1.67
N ASP A 30 1.49 11.27 -1.80
CA ASP A 30 0.04 11.49 -1.74
C ASP A 30 -0.62 10.84 -0.50
N ILE A 31 0.15 10.71 0.58
CA ILE A 31 -0.35 10.32 1.90
C ILE A 31 -0.53 11.57 2.77
N ALA A 32 -1.68 11.69 3.42
CA ALA A 32 -2.00 12.78 4.33
C ALA A 32 -2.36 12.25 5.72
N VAL A 33 -1.86 12.93 6.77
CA VAL A 33 -2.20 12.65 8.17
C VAL A 33 -3.56 13.25 8.46
N VAL A 34 -4.51 12.47 8.95
CA VAL A 34 -5.86 12.93 9.35
C VAL A 34 -6.05 12.99 10.85
N ASN A 35 -5.28 12.22 11.60
CA ASN A 35 -5.26 12.31 13.06
C ASN A 35 -3.82 12.57 13.55
N PRO A 36 -3.43 13.82 13.76
CA PRO A 36 -2.08 14.19 14.18
C PRO A 36 -1.76 13.83 15.64
N THR A 37 -2.74 13.36 16.42
CA THR A 37 -2.51 12.90 17.79
C THR A 37 -2.02 11.45 17.85
N MET A 38 -2.12 10.71 16.74
CA MET A 38 -1.58 9.36 16.65
C MET A 38 -0.08 9.38 16.40
N LEU A 39 0.64 8.46 17.02
CA LEU A 39 2.09 8.31 16.89
C LEU A 39 2.43 7.07 16.08
N ILE A 40 3.41 7.18 15.20
CA ILE A 40 3.88 6.06 14.37
C ILE A 40 4.56 4.97 15.21
N GLU A 41 5.09 5.31 16.36
CA GLU A 41 5.73 4.40 17.31
C GLU A 41 4.79 3.28 17.77
N LYS A 42 3.49 3.51 17.77
CA LYS A 42 2.46 2.48 18.02
C LYS A 42 2.62 1.26 17.09
N TYR A 43 3.15 1.49 15.90
CA TYR A 43 3.34 0.46 14.88
C TYR A 43 4.75 -0.11 14.85
N ILE A 44 5.66 0.34 15.72
CA ILE A 44 7.01 -0.20 15.86
C ILE A 44 6.95 -1.44 16.78
N ASN A 45 7.58 -2.52 16.36
CA ASN A 45 7.81 -3.69 17.19
C ASN A 45 9.28 -4.09 17.05
N LEU A 46 10.01 -3.99 18.15
CA LEU A 46 11.47 -4.17 18.18
C LEU A 46 11.94 -5.58 17.83
N SER A 47 11.04 -6.57 17.81
CA SER A 47 11.33 -7.94 17.34
C SER A 47 11.47 -8.03 15.82
N TYR A 48 11.06 -7.01 15.10
CA TYR A 48 11.09 -6.95 13.64
C TYR A 48 11.88 -5.73 13.19
N GLU A 49 12.47 -5.79 12.01
CA GLU A 49 13.23 -4.69 11.41
C GLU A 49 12.50 -4.12 10.19
N ILE A 50 11.56 -4.89 9.63
CA ILE A 50 10.75 -4.50 8.47
C ILE A 50 9.28 -4.72 8.81
N THR A 51 8.48 -3.67 8.63
CA THR A 51 7.02 -3.76 8.79
C THR A 51 6.35 -3.29 7.52
N LEU A 52 5.66 -4.21 6.86
CA LEU A 52 4.79 -4.00 5.72
C LEU A 52 3.34 -4.10 6.16
N PHE A 53 2.39 -3.93 5.25
CA PHE A 53 0.98 -4.13 5.54
C PHE A 53 0.20 -4.61 4.31
N ASP A 54 -0.87 -5.36 4.56
CA ASP A 54 -1.83 -5.74 3.53
C ASP A 54 -2.73 -4.56 3.18
N ARG A 55 -2.77 -4.19 1.91
CA ARG A 55 -3.76 -3.22 1.43
C ARG A 55 -5.16 -3.76 1.62
N PHE A 56 -6.09 -2.88 1.98
CA PHE A 56 -7.43 -3.32 2.37
C PHE A 56 -8.23 -3.88 1.20
N PHE A 57 -8.16 -3.27 0.02
CA PHE A 57 -9.07 -3.53 -1.10
C PHE A 57 -8.70 -4.71 -2.01
N ASN A 58 -7.48 -5.23 -1.88
CA ASN A 58 -6.95 -6.32 -2.71
C ASN A 58 -6.04 -7.24 -1.88
N PHE A 59 -5.18 -8.02 -2.53
CA PHE A 59 -4.20 -8.91 -1.89
C PHE A 59 -2.77 -8.41 -2.04
N GLU A 60 -2.63 -7.16 -2.40
CA GLU A 60 -1.37 -6.46 -2.49
C GLU A 60 -0.81 -6.15 -1.10
N VAL A 61 0.46 -6.42 -0.89
CA VAL A 61 1.24 -5.85 0.20
C VAL A 61 1.63 -4.43 -0.22
N GLY A 62 1.37 -3.44 0.62
CA GLY A 62 1.54 -2.03 0.26
C GLY A 62 3.00 -1.64 0.05
N ALA A 63 3.36 -1.25 -1.18
CA ALA A 63 4.65 -0.63 -1.49
C ALA A 63 4.64 0.89 -1.28
N ASN A 64 3.46 1.47 -1.13
CA ASN A 64 3.24 2.91 -0.96
C ASN A 64 3.69 3.45 0.42
N SER A 65 3.88 2.56 1.40
CA SER A 65 4.40 2.92 2.71
C SER A 65 4.92 1.69 3.45
N TYR A 66 6.02 1.83 4.16
CA TYR A 66 6.56 0.80 5.03
C TYR A 66 7.45 1.38 6.13
N LEU A 67 7.63 0.64 7.22
CA LEU A 67 8.60 0.95 8.28
C LEU A 67 9.82 0.04 8.11
N VAL A 68 11.01 0.61 8.18
CA VAL A 68 12.27 -0.12 8.13
C VAL A 68 13.25 0.43 9.16
N ARG A 69 13.96 -0.46 9.86
CA ARG A 69 15.03 -0.08 10.79
C ARG A 69 16.34 0.04 10.03
N ASN A 70 17.16 1.05 10.36
CA ASN A 70 18.46 1.29 9.73
C ASN A 70 19.52 0.29 10.20
N THR A 71 19.35 -0.97 9.86
CA THR A 71 20.26 -2.09 10.09
C THR A 71 20.83 -2.61 8.78
N ALA A 72 21.81 -3.50 8.82
CA ALA A 72 22.30 -4.17 7.61
C ALA A 72 21.18 -4.91 6.85
N LEU A 73 20.28 -5.59 7.58
CA LEU A 73 19.15 -6.30 6.98
C LEU A 73 18.11 -5.33 6.39
N GLY A 74 17.81 -4.23 7.10
CA GLY A 74 16.89 -3.21 6.59
C GLY A 74 17.40 -2.56 5.30
N ARG A 75 18.70 -2.23 5.24
CA ARG A 75 19.33 -1.68 4.00
C ARG A 75 19.34 -2.69 2.87
N ASP A 76 19.70 -3.95 3.14
CA ASP A 76 19.66 -5.03 2.14
C ASP A 76 18.26 -5.20 1.55
N PHE A 77 17.22 -5.20 2.40
CA PHE A 77 15.83 -5.25 1.95
C PHE A 77 15.49 -4.11 0.98
N VAL A 78 15.82 -2.86 1.34
CA VAL A 78 15.50 -1.69 0.51
C VAL A 78 16.32 -1.68 -0.78
N GLN A 79 17.62 -2.06 -0.71
CA GLN A 79 18.48 -2.16 -1.88
C GLN A 79 17.97 -3.20 -2.88
N ARG A 80 17.64 -4.39 -2.42
CA ARG A 80 17.07 -5.45 -3.27
C ARG A 80 15.75 -5.02 -3.89
N PHE A 81 14.94 -4.26 -3.15
CA PHE A 81 13.71 -3.70 -3.69
C PHE A 81 13.97 -2.65 -4.78
N ALA A 82 14.98 -1.79 -4.59
CA ALA A 82 15.43 -0.83 -5.62
C ALA A 82 15.92 -1.54 -6.90
N ASP A 83 16.77 -2.54 -6.76
CA ASP A 83 17.40 -3.28 -7.87
C ASP A 83 16.38 -4.09 -8.69
N TYR A 84 15.18 -4.26 -8.12
CA TYR A 84 14.14 -5.00 -8.82
C TYR A 84 13.67 -4.32 -10.12
N GLU A 85 13.93 -3.03 -10.31
CA GLU A 85 13.67 -2.30 -11.56
C GLU A 85 14.20 -3.05 -12.79
N PHE A 86 15.36 -3.69 -12.67
CA PHE A 86 16.05 -4.36 -13.77
C PHE A 86 15.51 -5.76 -14.09
N ARG A 87 14.59 -6.24 -13.27
CA ARG A 87 14.00 -7.59 -13.33
C ARG A 87 12.53 -7.61 -13.72
N LEU A 88 11.95 -6.44 -14.00
CA LEU A 88 10.54 -6.32 -14.37
C LEU A 88 10.26 -7.05 -15.70
N PRO A 89 9.14 -7.78 -15.82
CA PRO A 89 8.74 -8.39 -17.09
C PRO A 89 8.34 -7.31 -18.11
N LYS A 90 8.30 -7.70 -19.37
CA LYS A 90 7.80 -6.83 -20.46
C LYS A 90 6.26 -6.63 -20.43
N SER A 91 5.54 -7.40 -19.61
CA SER A 91 4.09 -7.30 -19.42
C SER A 91 3.70 -6.09 -18.56
N PHE A 92 2.41 -5.88 -18.34
CA PHE A 92 1.95 -4.93 -17.33
C PHE A 92 2.35 -5.42 -15.94
N HIS A 93 3.23 -4.69 -15.26
CA HIS A 93 3.87 -5.15 -14.03
C HIS A 93 3.48 -4.37 -12.76
N GLY A 94 2.69 -3.28 -12.88
CA GLY A 94 2.26 -2.50 -11.72
C GLY A 94 3.37 -1.72 -11.01
N THR A 95 4.54 -1.54 -11.66
CA THR A 95 5.72 -0.87 -11.09
C THR A 95 6.25 -1.56 -9.82
N ASP A 96 6.62 -0.82 -8.79
CA ASP A 96 7.10 -1.31 -7.51
C ASP A 96 6.01 -2.04 -6.69
N ASN A 97 4.73 -1.69 -6.85
CA ASN A 97 3.65 -2.45 -6.23
C ASN A 97 3.63 -3.92 -6.69
N GLY A 98 3.69 -4.16 -8.00
CA GLY A 98 3.79 -5.53 -8.52
C GLY A 98 5.12 -6.18 -8.18
N ALA A 99 6.21 -5.41 -8.25
CA ALA A 99 7.55 -5.89 -7.95
C ALA A 99 7.70 -6.39 -6.51
N LEU A 100 7.08 -5.74 -5.53
CA LEU A 100 7.13 -6.20 -4.14
C LEU A 100 6.69 -7.66 -3.98
N HIS A 101 5.86 -8.14 -4.90
CA HIS A 101 5.36 -9.51 -4.90
C HIS A 101 6.29 -10.49 -5.63
N ILE A 102 7.38 -10.04 -6.32
CA ILE A 102 8.11 -10.91 -7.26
C ILE A 102 9.63 -10.64 -7.31
N LEU A 103 10.48 -11.69 -7.23
CA LEU A 103 11.92 -11.68 -7.50
C LEU A 103 12.38 -12.88 -8.35
N GLU A 104 13.50 -12.68 -9.05
CA GLU A 104 14.11 -13.67 -9.91
C GLU A 104 15.33 -14.33 -9.25
N HIS A 105 15.45 -15.66 -9.39
CA HIS A 105 16.68 -16.38 -9.19
C HIS A 105 16.80 -17.51 -10.23
N ASN A 106 17.90 -17.55 -10.98
CA ASN A 106 18.21 -18.59 -11.97
C ASN A 106 17.11 -18.88 -13.01
N GLU A 107 16.74 -17.86 -13.81
CA GLU A 107 15.79 -17.95 -14.93
C GLU A 107 14.31 -18.14 -14.52
N ILE A 108 14.01 -18.28 -13.24
CA ILE A 108 12.64 -18.39 -12.71
C ILE A 108 12.36 -17.13 -11.89
N ILE A 109 11.40 -16.32 -12.32
CA ILE A 109 10.94 -15.15 -11.55
C ILE A 109 10.16 -15.65 -10.34
N GLN A 110 10.65 -15.31 -9.14
CA GLN A 110 9.96 -15.60 -7.89
C GLN A 110 9.45 -14.32 -7.25
N PRO A 111 8.26 -14.30 -6.63
CA PRO A 111 7.81 -13.15 -5.87
C PRO A 111 8.81 -12.73 -4.79
N PHE A 112 9.13 -11.43 -4.68
CA PHE A 112 10.12 -10.92 -3.70
C PHE A 112 9.82 -11.39 -2.28
N LEU A 113 8.59 -11.22 -1.86
CA LEU A 113 8.16 -11.74 -0.58
C LEU A 113 8.16 -13.26 -0.54
N VAL A 114 7.88 -13.94 -1.67
CA VAL A 114 7.94 -15.40 -1.74
C VAL A 114 9.38 -15.87 -1.63
N GLU A 115 10.33 -15.29 -2.36
CA GLU A 115 11.76 -15.64 -2.21
C GLU A 115 12.26 -15.40 -0.78
N LEU A 116 11.86 -14.29 -0.19
CA LEU A 116 12.25 -13.93 1.16
C LEU A 116 11.61 -14.81 2.24
N LEU A 117 10.34 -15.21 2.06
CA LEU A 117 9.51 -15.77 3.11
C LEU A 117 9.15 -17.24 2.94
N VAL A 118 9.35 -17.84 1.75
CA VAL A 118 8.92 -19.20 1.43
C VAL A 118 10.14 -20.11 1.14
N PRO A 119 10.14 -21.35 1.65
CA PRO A 119 11.23 -22.29 1.38
C PRO A 119 11.36 -22.66 -0.10
N GLU A 120 12.59 -23.03 -0.54
CA GLU A 120 12.92 -23.34 -1.95
C GLU A 120 12.07 -24.46 -2.58
N ASN A 121 11.51 -25.37 -1.78
CA ASN A 121 10.70 -26.49 -2.27
C ASN A 121 9.29 -26.07 -2.75
N ALA A 122 8.86 -24.82 -2.53
CA ALA A 122 7.58 -24.29 -3.04
C ALA A 122 7.65 -23.77 -4.49
N ARG A 123 8.72 -24.07 -5.23
CA ARG A 123 9.02 -23.51 -6.58
C ARG A 123 7.98 -23.80 -7.65
N LEU A 124 7.29 -24.94 -7.56
CA LEU A 124 6.29 -25.34 -8.59
C LEU A 124 5.07 -24.41 -8.65
N VAL A 125 4.60 -23.94 -7.49
CA VAL A 125 3.45 -23.03 -7.44
C VAL A 125 3.85 -21.63 -7.90
N ASN A 126 5.12 -21.26 -7.72
CA ASN A 126 5.68 -19.99 -8.20
C ASN A 126 5.62 -19.85 -9.72
N SER A 127 5.86 -20.92 -10.48
CA SER A 127 5.83 -20.87 -11.95
C SER A 127 4.45 -20.46 -12.50
N LEU A 128 3.37 -20.81 -11.80
CA LEU A 128 2.02 -20.39 -12.16
C LEU A 128 1.82 -18.88 -11.94
N CYS A 129 2.23 -18.35 -10.80
CA CYS A 129 2.10 -16.93 -10.50
C CYS A 129 2.94 -16.07 -11.47
N GLU A 130 4.13 -16.53 -11.80
CA GLU A 130 4.98 -15.91 -12.81
C GLU A 130 4.31 -15.90 -14.19
N LYS A 131 3.76 -17.03 -14.64
CA LYS A 131 3.04 -17.11 -15.91
C LYS A 131 1.87 -16.14 -15.95
N ILE A 132 1.11 -16.03 -14.85
CA ILE A 132 0.02 -15.05 -14.72
C ILE A 132 0.56 -13.63 -14.89
N TRP A 133 1.67 -13.29 -14.23
CA TRP A 133 2.28 -11.97 -14.31
C TRP A 133 2.80 -11.62 -15.70
N ARG A 134 3.53 -12.54 -16.33
CA ARG A 134 4.01 -12.36 -17.71
C ARG A 134 2.88 -12.19 -18.74
N GLN A 135 1.66 -12.59 -18.40
CA GLN A 135 0.45 -12.43 -19.21
C GLN A 135 -0.40 -11.22 -18.79
N SER A 136 -0.01 -10.48 -17.73
CA SER A 136 -0.74 -9.32 -17.24
C SER A 136 -0.78 -8.20 -18.26
N LYS A 137 -1.98 -7.59 -18.42
CA LYS A 137 -2.25 -6.50 -19.38
C LYS A 137 -2.71 -5.21 -18.70
N ASN A 138 -3.17 -5.29 -17.46
CA ASN A 138 -3.73 -4.18 -16.69
C ASN A 138 -3.80 -4.55 -15.20
N TYR A 139 -4.25 -3.63 -14.35
CA TYR A 139 -4.44 -3.88 -12.93
C TYR A 139 -5.40 -5.03 -12.60
N HIS A 140 -6.36 -5.33 -13.45
CA HIS A 140 -7.30 -6.42 -13.20
C HIS A 140 -6.62 -7.80 -13.32
N SER A 141 -5.76 -7.97 -14.33
CA SER A 141 -4.97 -9.20 -14.49
C SER A 141 -3.78 -9.26 -13.53
N LEU A 142 -3.25 -8.12 -13.09
CA LEU A 142 -2.24 -8.04 -12.03
C LEU A 142 -2.82 -8.53 -10.70
N TYR A 143 -4.07 -8.22 -10.41
CA TYR A 143 -4.77 -8.72 -9.23
C TYR A 143 -4.81 -10.26 -9.13
N ASP A 144 -4.94 -10.97 -10.25
CA ASP A 144 -4.86 -12.42 -10.28
C ASP A 144 -3.47 -12.91 -9.79
N MET A 145 -2.40 -12.20 -10.17
CA MET A 145 -1.04 -12.48 -9.71
C MET A 145 -0.87 -12.19 -8.20
N GLU A 146 -1.38 -11.06 -7.71
CA GLU A 146 -1.34 -10.71 -6.28
C GLU A 146 -2.04 -11.77 -5.42
N VAL A 147 -3.20 -12.26 -5.86
CA VAL A 147 -3.90 -13.38 -5.18
C VAL A 147 -3.05 -14.64 -5.20
N CYS A 148 -2.45 -14.96 -6.35
CA CYS A 148 -1.60 -16.15 -6.51
C CYS A 148 -0.40 -16.12 -5.53
N THR A 149 0.32 -15.02 -5.49
CA THR A 149 1.49 -14.86 -4.60
C THR A 149 1.09 -14.88 -3.13
N ARG A 150 -0.06 -14.26 -2.80
CA ARG A 150 -0.55 -14.28 -1.42
C ARG A 150 -1.00 -15.68 -0.97
N LEU A 151 -1.47 -16.53 -1.87
CA LEU A 151 -1.75 -17.93 -1.57
C LEU A 151 -0.47 -18.71 -1.21
N ILE A 152 0.66 -18.41 -1.87
CA ILE A 152 1.95 -19.05 -1.59
C ILE A 152 2.50 -18.59 -0.23
N ILE A 153 2.48 -17.28 0.05
CA ILE A 153 2.93 -16.71 1.33
C ILE A 153 2.02 -17.18 2.47
N GLY A 154 0.76 -17.45 2.17
CA GLY A 154 -0.28 -17.80 3.14
C GLY A 154 -0.79 -16.58 3.91
N ASP A 155 -1.62 -16.83 4.92
CA ASP A 155 -2.20 -15.78 5.78
C ASP A 155 -1.26 -15.42 6.97
N ARG A 156 -0.04 -15.93 6.96
CA ARG A 156 0.99 -15.64 7.96
C ARG A 156 1.35 -14.15 7.92
N THR A 157 1.40 -13.52 9.08
CA THR A 157 1.67 -12.09 9.24
C THR A 157 3.07 -11.82 9.82
N ASN A 158 3.66 -12.80 10.51
CA ASN A 158 4.92 -12.64 11.22
C ASN A 158 5.96 -13.66 10.70
N PHE A 159 7.14 -13.17 10.38
CA PHE A 159 8.29 -13.91 9.86
C PHE A 159 9.51 -13.58 10.71
N PRO A 160 9.59 -14.10 11.96
CA PRO A 160 10.66 -13.74 12.89
C PRO A 160 12.04 -14.14 12.39
N GLU A 161 12.16 -15.22 11.61
CA GLU A 161 13.39 -15.68 10.97
C GLU A 161 13.95 -14.69 9.95
N LYS A 162 13.09 -13.81 9.43
CA LYS A 162 13.43 -12.74 8.47
C LYS A 162 13.32 -11.35 9.09
N LYS A 163 13.02 -11.27 10.38
CA LYS A 163 12.76 -10.02 11.09
C LYS A 163 11.75 -9.10 10.36
N LEU A 164 10.78 -9.71 9.66
CA LEU A 164 9.76 -9.06 8.86
C LEU A 164 8.37 -9.41 9.37
N ARG A 165 7.48 -8.42 9.33
CA ARG A 165 6.04 -8.65 9.55
C ARG A 165 5.22 -7.89 8.52
N ILE A 166 4.01 -8.42 8.26
CA ILE A 166 3.01 -7.82 7.40
C ILE A 166 1.77 -7.58 8.26
N LEU A 167 1.42 -6.33 8.51
CA LEU A 167 0.23 -6.00 9.29
C LEU A 167 -1.04 -6.43 8.55
N PRO A 168 -2.01 -7.04 9.23
CA PRO A 168 -3.28 -7.42 8.62
C PRO A 168 -4.06 -6.22 8.07
N LYS A 169 -4.99 -6.49 7.17
CA LYS A 169 -5.90 -5.49 6.60
C LYS A 169 -6.56 -4.62 7.67
N GLY A 170 -6.52 -3.31 7.47
CA GLY A 170 -7.15 -2.34 8.36
C GLY A 170 -6.43 -2.06 9.68
N THR A 171 -5.27 -2.70 9.94
CA THR A 171 -4.50 -2.49 11.18
C THR A 171 -3.25 -1.62 11.00
N ALA A 172 -2.94 -1.21 9.77
CA ALA A 172 -1.81 -0.34 9.48
C ALA A 172 -2.11 1.14 9.76
N TRP A 173 -1.06 1.97 9.72
CA TRP A 173 -1.11 3.42 9.90
C TRP A 173 -1.76 4.16 8.73
N VAL A 174 -1.90 3.52 7.57
CA VAL A 174 -2.44 4.14 6.36
C VAL A 174 -3.48 3.24 5.70
N ARG A 175 -4.53 3.83 5.17
CA ARG A 175 -5.48 3.17 4.27
C ARG A 175 -5.80 4.03 3.06
N ASP A 176 -6.31 3.39 2.01
CA ASP A 176 -6.71 4.12 0.80
C ASP A 176 -7.97 4.96 1.06
N LEU A 177 -7.89 6.25 0.73
CA LEU A 177 -8.96 7.23 0.90
C LEU A 177 -10.29 6.81 0.25
N TRP A 178 -10.20 6.24 -0.96
CA TRP A 178 -11.36 5.89 -1.76
C TRP A 178 -12.16 4.69 -1.25
N LEU A 179 -11.62 3.90 -0.33
CA LEU A 179 -12.32 2.76 0.28
C LEU A 179 -13.63 3.17 0.95
N LEU A 180 -13.61 4.24 1.70
CA LEU A 180 -14.76 4.78 2.42
C LEU A 180 -15.33 6.02 1.73
N LYS A 181 -15.14 6.17 0.42
CA LYS A 181 -15.63 7.32 -0.35
C LYS A 181 -15.19 8.65 0.28
N SER A 182 -13.90 8.76 0.57
CA SER A 182 -13.25 9.90 1.24
C SER A 182 -13.67 10.17 2.69
N ARG A 183 -14.47 9.31 3.30
CA ARG A 183 -14.77 9.42 4.73
C ARG A 183 -13.60 8.98 5.58
N TRP A 184 -13.51 9.57 6.77
CA TRP A 184 -12.49 9.27 7.76
C TRP A 184 -13.08 9.29 9.18
N ALA A 185 -12.39 8.69 10.13
CA ALA A 185 -12.74 8.62 11.53
C ALA A 185 -11.52 8.86 12.41
N ASP A 186 -11.71 9.01 13.71
CA ASP A 186 -10.62 9.24 14.66
C ASP A 186 -9.63 8.08 14.75
N ASP A 187 -10.04 6.87 14.37
CA ASP A 187 -9.16 5.70 14.27
C ASP A 187 -8.30 5.67 12.98
N ASP A 188 -8.51 6.57 12.04
CA ASP A 188 -7.64 6.70 10.89
C ASP A 188 -6.45 7.60 11.21
N PHE A 189 -5.22 7.11 11.06
CA PHE A 189 -4.03 7.93 11.21
C PHE A 189 -3.70 8.66 9.92
N MET A 190 -3.55 7.91 8.82
CA MET A 190 -3.19 8.47 7.51
C MET A 190 -4.10 7.94 6.40
N LEU A 191 -4.29 8.76 5.36
CA LEU A 191 -5.02 8.39 4.15
C LEU A 191 -4.12 8.51 2.92
N HIS A 192 -4.06 7.45 2.12
CA HIS A 192 -3.35 7.41 0.85
C HIS A 192 -4.24 7.84 -0.31
N ALA A 193 -3.63 8.36 -1.37
CA ALA A 193 -4.24 8.89 -2.58
C ALA A 193 -4.92 10.26 -2.41
N VAL A 194 -4.38 11.09 -1.53
CA VAL A 194 -4.69 12.53 -1.42
C VAL A 194 -3.80 13.29 -2.41
N LYS A 195 -4.36 13.71 -3.55
CA LYS A 195 -3.59 14.32 -4.65
C LYS A 195 -3.89 15.80 -4.82
N ASP A 196 -2.86 16.63 -4.81
CA ASP A 196 -2.92 18.09 -4.92
C ASP A 196 -3.74 18.59 -6.12
N LYS A 197 -3.53 18.02 -7.31
CA LYS A 197 -4.31 18.36 -8.52
C LYS A 197 -5.81 18.14 -8.40
N GLN A 198 -6.26 17.43 -7.39
CA GLN A 198 -7.66 17.17 -7.12
C GLN A 198 -8.20 18.18 -6.11
N LEU A 199 -7.36 18.85 -5.30
CA LEU A 199 -7.75 19.91 -4.39
C LEU A 199 -8.28 21.15 -5.15
N ASP A 200 -7.69 21.47 -6.31
CA ASP A 200 -8.09 22.64 -7.11
C ASP A 200 -9.44 22.48 -7.84
N LYS A 201 -9.92 21.24 -7.98
CA LYS A 201 -11.15 20.91 -8.74
C LYS A 201 -12.40 20.76 -7.88
N MET A 202 -12.31 21.01 -6.58
CA MET A 202 -13.18 20.38 -5.61
C MET A 202 -14.16 21.29 -4.90
N ARG A 203 -14.52 22.46 -5.39
CA ARG A 203 -15.45 23.27 -4.64
C ARG A 203 -16.70 23.71 -5.38
N PRO A 204 -17.75 22.88 -5.40
CA PRO A 204 -19.06 23.46 -5.15
C PRO A 204 -19.28 23.52 -3.63
N GLU A 205 -19.92 24.58 -3.16
CA GLU A 205 -20.43 24.69 -1.79
C GLU A 205 -21.44 23.58 -1.52
N ILE A 206 -20.96 22.45 -1.03
CA ILE A 206 -21.83 21.30 -0.73
C ILE A 206 -22.35 21.48 0.68
N LYS A 207 -23.59 21.94 0.81
CA LYS A 207 -24.26 22.13 2.11
C LYS A 207 -24.59 20.80 2.81
N ASN A 208 -24.97 19.77 2.05
CA ASN A 208 -25.23 18.41 2.55
C ASN A 208 -24.55 17.40 1.64
N VAL A 209 -23.60 16.63 2.18
CA VAL A 209 -22.84 15.64 1.42
C VAL A 209 -23.57 14.30 1.39
N THR A 210 -24.16 13.94 0.25
CA THR A 210 -24.73 12.61 0.01
C THR A 210 -23.68 11.65 -0.55
N ASP A 211 -23.91 10.34 -0.46
CA ASP A 211 -23.01 9.31 -0.99
C ASP A 211 -22.71 9.48 -2.49
N SER A 212 -23.71 9.91 -3.26
CA SER A 212 -23.56 10.19 -4.70
C SER A 212 -22.68 11.40 -4.99
N GLN A 213 -22.60 12.38 -4.09
CA GLN A 213 -21.78 13.58 -4.21
C GLN A 213 -20.35 13.35 -3.79
N ILE A 214 -20.11 12.45 -2.82
CA ILE A 214 -18.77 12.11 -2.33
C ILE A 214 -18.01 11.28 -3.35
N TYR A 215 -18.70 10.45 -4.11
CA TYR A 215 -18.06 9.53 -5.03
C TYR A 215 -18.86 9.38 -6.33
N GLN A 216 -18.51 10.17 -7.34
CA GLN A 216 -19.02 10.00 -8.71
C GLN A 216 -18.03 9.18 -9.52
N TRP A 217 -18.45 8.00 -9.97
CA TRP A 217 -17.72 7.20 -10.94
C TRP A 217 -18.08 7.68 -12.33
N ASP A 218 -17.11 8.22 -13.05
CA ASP A 218 -17.20 8.52 -14.45
C ASP A 218 -16.25 7.57 -15.22
N PRO A 219 -16.77 6.59 -15.96
CA PRO A 219 -15.91 5.64 -16.67
C PRO A 219 -15.10 6.30 -17.80
N THR A 220 -15.52 7.47 -18.28
CA THR A 220 -14.85 8.21 -19.36
C THR A 220 -13.79 9.19 -18.85
N LYS A 221 -13.95 9.70 -17.64
CA LYS A 221 -13.08 10.75 -17.03
C LYS A 221 -12.29 10.25 -15.82
N GLY A 222 -12.43 8.98 -15.45
CA GLY A 222 -11.87 8.42 -14.23
C GLY A 222 -12.63 8.83 -12.96
N ARG A 223 -12.16 8.35 -11.81
CA ARG A 223 -12.83 8.55 -10.53
C ARG A 223 -12.73 10.02 -10.09
N LYS A 224 -13.84 10.72 -9.97
CA LYS A 224 -13.91 11.95 -9.20
C LYS A 224 -13.97 11.61 -7.73
N ARG A 225 -13.07 12.15 -6.92
CA ARG A 225 -13.02 11.93 -5.48
C ARG A 225 -13.20 13.26 -4.78
N THR A 226 -14.00 13.26 -3.71
CA THR A 226 -14.02 14.36 -2.76
C THR A 226 -12.86 14.18 -1.77
N PHE A 227 -12.12 15.23 -1.50
CA PHE A 227 -11.00 15.19 -0.58
C PHE A 227 -11.41 15.62 0.82
N PRO A 228 -10.75 15.11 1.84
CA PRO A 228 -11.05 15.49 3.21
C PRO A 228 -10.54 16.90 3.58
N LEU A 229 -9.67 17.51 2.75
CA LEU A 229 -9.13 18.84 3.02
C LEU A 229 -10.00 19.92 2.40
N LEU A 230 -10.30 20.98 3.18
CA LEU A 230 -11.10 22.13 2.76
C LEU A 230 -10.28 23.15 1.97
N GLN A 231 -8.99 23.21 2.17
CA GLN A 231 -8.08 24.14 1.51
C GLN A 231 -6.75 23.48 1.17
N LYS A 232 -6.04 24.08 0.22
CA LYS A 232 -4.67 23.72 -0.11
C LYS A 232 -3.75 24.16 1.03
N LEU A 233 -2.78 23.32 1.38
CA LEU A 233 -1.78 23.64 2.39
C LEU A 233 -0.84 24.71 1.87
N ASP A 234 -0.52 25.68 2.72
CA ASP A 234 0.50 26.68 2.47
C ASP A 234 1.86 26.16 2.97
N ILE A 235 2.66 25.67 2.01
CA ILE A 235 3.97 25.08 2.30
C ILE A 235 4.90 26.06 3.03
N SER A 236 4.75 27.37 2.81
CA SER A 236 5.58 28.38 3.48
C SER A 236 5.36 28.42 5.00
N LYS A 237 4.17 28.04 5.44
CA LYS A 237 3.79 27.98 6.86
C LYS A 237 4.15 26.65 7.54
N CYS A 238 4.46 25.62 6.77
CA CYS A 238 4.81 24.31 7.35
C CYS A 238 6.07 24.40 8.21
N ALA A 239 7.07 25.17 7.79
CA ALA A 239 8.33 25.33 8.51
C ALA A 239 8.15 26.05 9.87
N THR A 240 7.16 26.92 10.01
CA THR A 240 6.85 27.65 11.26
C THR A 240 5.84 26.92 12.15
N GLY A 241 5.24 25.83 11.66
CA GLY A 241 4.17 25.12 12.36
C GLY A 241 2.83 25.86 12.37
N GLU A 242 2.70 26.94 11.59
CA GLU A 242 1.48 27.76 11.53
C GLU A 242 0.43 27.18 10.57
N GLU A 243 0.78 26.18 9.75
CA GLU A 243 -0.15 25.56 8.83
C GLU A 243 -1.14 24.69 9.59
N GLN A 244 -2.42 24.90 9.31
CA GLN A 244 -3.51 24.15 9.90
C GLN A 244 -4.13 23.16 8.89
N TRP A 245 -4.26 21.91 9.28
CA TRP A 245 -4.93 20.89 8.52
C TRP A 245 -6.45 21.05 8.67
N LEU A 246 -7.08 21.75 7.75
CA LEU A 246 -8.53 21.95 7.77
C LEU A 246 -9.23 20.82 7.02
N TYR A 247 -9.54 19.76 7.76
CA TYR A 247 -10.32 18.65 7.23
C TYR A 247 -11.82 18.96 7.20
N ASP A 248 -12.49 18.46 6.16
CA ASP A 248 -13.93 18.58 6.02
C ASP A 248 -14.66 17.66 7.04
N THR A 249 -15.14 18.23 8.12
CA THR A 249 -15.84 17.49 9.18
C THR A 249 -17.12 16.80 8.71
N ARG A 250 -17.71 17.21 7.57
CA ARG A 250 -18.87 16.53 6.96
C ARG A 250 -18.51 15.15 6.44
N LEU A 251 -17.23 14.89 6.18
CA LEU A 251 -16.70 13.58 5.78
C LEU A 251 -16.27 12.72 6.97
N LYS A 252 -16.26 13.29 8.18
CA LYS A 252 -15.96 12.53 9.39
C LYS A 252 -17.14 11.64 9.75
N VAL A 253 -16.84 10.38 10.06
CA VAL A 253 -17.80 9.38 10.55
C VAL A 253 -17.35 8.86 11.91
N THR A 254 -18.23 8.18 12.64
CA THR A 254 -17.84 7.52 13.88
C THR A 254 -16.94 6.30 13.59
N ASN A 255 -16.17 5.87 14.60
CA ASN A 255 -15.32 4.69 14.50
C ASN A 255 -16.16 3.43 14.22
N GLU A 256 -17.35 3.30 14.80
CA GLU A 256 -18.30 2.21 14.57
C GLU A 256 -18.74 2.17 13.10
N ARG A 257 -19.10 3.34 12.54
CA ARG A 257 -19.50 3.42 11.13
C ARG A 257 -18.34 3.11 10.18
N ARG A 258 -17.14 3.57 10.51
CA ARG A 258 -15.91 3.19 9.78
C ARG A 258 -15.72 1.68 9.77
N LYS A 259 -15.80 1.04 10.92
CA LYS A 259 -15.66 -0.41 11.08
C LYS A 259 -16.69 -1.16 10.25
N GLU A 260 -17.96 -0.82 10.35
CA GLU A 260 -19.04 -1.42 9.55
C GLU A 260 -18.78 -1.32 8.04
N LEU A 261 -18.34 -0.16 7.56
CA LEU A 261 -18.04 0.06 6.14
C LEU A 261 -16.86 -0.80 5.67
N LEU A 262 -15.84 -0.98 6.51
CA LEU A 262 -14.69 -1.82 6.20
C LEU A 262 -15.05 -3.31 6.22
N GLU A 263 -15.86 -3.77 7.16
CA GLU A 263 -16.35 -5.16 7.23
C GLU A 263 -17.18 -5.52 5.98
N ASN A 264 -18.06 -4.63 5.54
CA ASN A 264 -18.82 -4.82 4.30
C ASN A 264 -17.90 -4.93 3.06
N MET A 265 -16.82 -4.14 3.03
CA MET A 265 -15.82 -4.20 1.97
C MET A 265 -15.04 -5.53 2.01
N GLU A 266 -14.65 -6.00 3.18
CA GLU A 266 -13.90 -7.24 3.37
C GLU A 266 -14.65 -8.44 2.81
N GLN A 267 -15.95 -8.54 3.05
CA GLN A 267 -16.79 -9.59 2.48
C GLN A 267 -16.77 -9.57 0.93
N SER A 268 -16.80 -8.38 0.33
CA SER A 268 -16.69 -8.22 -1.13
C SER A 268 -15.34 -8.68 -1.67
N ILE A 269 -14.26 -8.35 -0.95
CA ILE A 269 -12.89 -8.74 -1.31
C ILE A 269 -12.73 -10.26 -1.23
N PHE A 270 -13.25 -10.87 -0.18
CA PHE A 270 -13.21 -12.32 0.00
C PHE A 270 -13.90 -13.06 -1.15
N LYS A 271 -15.09 -12.61 -1.56
CA LYS A 271 -15.80 -13.17 -2.73
C LYS A 271 -14.96 -13.10 -4.01
N LYS A 272 -14.27 -11.98 -4.25
CA LYS A 272 -13.37 -11.83 -5.40
C LYS A 272 -12.19 -12.79 -5.34
N ARG A 273 -11.59 -12.98 -4.14
CA ARG A 273 -10.50 -13.95 -3.94
C ARG A 273 -10.94 -15.36 -4.35
N LEU A 274 -12.10 -15.80 -3.90
CA LEU A 274 -12.64 -17.12 -4.25
C LEU A 274 -12.83 -17.28 -5.77
N GLN A 275 -13.30 -16.24 -6.46
CA GLN A 275 -13.44 -16.27 -7.92
C GLN A 275 -12.09 -16.42 -8.63
N VAL A 276 -11.04 -15.73 -8.16
CA VAL A 276 -9.69 -15.86 -8.74
C VAL A 276 -9.12 -17.24 -8.48
N ILE A 277 -9.25 -17.77 -7.26
CA ILE A 277 -8.83 -19.13 -6.92
C ILE A 277 -9.50 -20.18 -7.81
N GLY A 278 -10.82 -20.06 -8.01
CA GLY A 278 -11.55 -20.94 -8.90
C GLY A 278 -11.05 -20.89 -10.36
N LYS A 279 -10.71 -19.68 -10.87
CA LYS A 279 -10.08 -19.54 -12.19
C LYS A 279 -8.70 -20.19 -12.27
N MET A 280 -7.91 -20.10 -11.20
CA MET A 280 -6.58 -20.73 -11.15
C MET A 280 -6.69 -22.25 -11.12
N ALA A 281 -7.59 -22.83 -10.33
CA ALA A 281 -7.83 -24.26 -10.27
C ALA A 281 -8.21 -24.87 -11.64
N ASN A 282 -8.91 -24.09 -12.47
CA ASN A 282 -9.25 -24.53 -13.84
C ASN A 282 -8.09 -24.40 -14.86
N ARG A 283 -6.94 -23.83 -14.45
CA ARG A 283 -5.73 -23.68 -15.30
C ARG A 283 -4.63 -24.71 -14.96
N LEU A 284 -4.78 -25.42 -13.85
CA LEU A 284 -3.94 -26.53 -13.40
C LEU A 284 -4.46 -27.84 -13.97
#